data_7e17fa5ed55113c1ae6b2cef2adcc693
#
_entry.id   7e17fa5ed55113c1ae6b2cef2adcc693
#
_cell.length_a   1.000
_cell.length_b   1.000
_cell.length_c   1.000
_cell.angle_alpha   90.00
_cell.angle_beta   90.00
_cell.angle_gamma   90.00
#
_symmetry.space_group_name_H-M   'P 1'
#
loop_
_entity.id
_entity.type
_entity.pdbx_description
1 polymer ?
#
loop_
_entity_poly.entity_id
_entity_poly.type
_entity_poly.pdbx_seq_one_letter_code
_entity_poly.pdbx_strand_id
1 'polypeptide(L)'
;MSESTFRATLFCAALFFTSFFAVVVVPPLVENPDILGAFAAGFVNPYSSGYSMDVFVCWAILAAWVVYEAKTYSVRKGWVCLLLGIVPGVAVGFAAYLLLRAKQIKVNAS
;
A
#
# COMPACT_ATOMS: atom_id res chain seq x y z
N MET A 1 -0.24 5.48 -22.19
CA MET A 1 -1.38 5.35 -21.25
C MET A 1 -1.83 6.75 -20.87
N SER A 2 -3.12 7.01 -20.94
CA SER A 2 -3.66 8.30 -20.55
C SER A 2 -3.70 8.43 -19.03
N GLU A 3 -3.75 9.66 -18.54
CA GLU A 3 -3.86 9.91 -17.09
C GLU A 3 -5.10 9.25 -16.51
N SER A 4 -6.22 9.32 -17.22
CA SER A 4 -7.47 8.71 -16.79
C SER A 4 -7.34 7.19 -16.66
N THR A 5 -6.70 6.54 -17.64
CA THR A 5 -6.47 5.10 -17.60
C THR A 5 -5.53 4.73 -16.46
N PHE A 6 -4.49 5.51 -16.25
CA PHE A 6 -3.54 5.29 -15.16
C PHE A 6 -4.23 5.35 -13.79
N ARG A 7 -5.05 6.37 -13.58
CA ARG A 7 -5.78 6.53 -12.32
C ARG A 7 -6.79 5.40 -12.11
N ALA A 8 -7.49 5.02 -13.18
CA ALA A 8 -8.44 3.90 -13.11
C ALA A 8 -7.74 2.59 -12.78
N THR A 9 -6.56 2.35 -13.35
CA THR A 9 -5.78 1.15 -13.07
C THR A 9 -5.37 1.08 -11.60
N LEU A 10 -4.89 2.19 -11.04
CA LEU A 10 -4.48 2.25 -9.64
C LEU A 10 -5.68 2.03 -8.71
N PHE A 11 -6.80 2.67 -9.03
CA PHE A 11 -8.01 2.54 -8.22
C PHE A 11 -8.53 1.10 -8.25
N CYS A 12 -8.58 0.49 -9.43
CA CYS A 12 -9.03 -0.90 -9.58
C CYS A 12 -8.11 -1.86 -8.84
N ALA A 13 -6.80 -1.66 -8.91
CA ALA A 13 -5.84 -2.50 -8.21
C ALA A 13 -6.04 -2.41 -6.69
N ALA A 14 -6.20 -1.20 -6.17
CA ALA A 14 -6.43 -0.99 -4.74
C ALA A 14 -7.74 -1.63 -4.29
N LEU A 15 -8.80 -1.45 -5.08
CA LEU A 15 -10.11 -2.01 -4.78
C LEU A 15 -10.08 -3.55 -4.81
N PHE A 16 -9.40 -4.11 -5.81
CA PHE A 16 -9.25 -5.56 -5.93
C PHE A 16 -8.55 -6.15 -4.71
N PHE A 17 -7.42 -5.57 -4.32
CA PHE A 17 -6.68 -6.10 -3.18
C PHE A 17 -7.43 -5.91 -1.87
N THR A 18 -8.09 -4.77 -1.69
CA THR A 18 -8.90 -4.53 -0.49
C THR A 18 -10.01 -5.56 -0.36
N SER A 19 -10.69 -5.88 -1.47
CA SER A 19 -11.73 -6.89 -1.48
C SER A 19 -11.18 -8.27 -1.17
N PHE A 20 -10.05 -8.62 -1.78
CA PHE A 20 -9.38 -9.90 -1.53
C PHE A 20 -8.98 -10.01 -0.05
N PHE A 21 -8.39 -8.97 0.51
CA PHE A 21 -7.98 -8.94 1.91
C PHE A 21 -9.19 -9.13 2.83
N ALA A 22 -10.28 -8.41 2.55
CA ALA A 22 -11.48 -8.49 3.39
C ALA A 22 -12.11 -9.88 3.38
N VAL A 23 -12.04 -10.58 2.25
CA VAL A 23 -12.66 -11.90 2.11
C VAL A 23 -11.73 -13.01 2.65
N VAL A 24 -10.43 -12.91 2.41
CA VAL A 24 -9.48 -13.99 2.68
C VAL A 24 -8.79 -13.83 4.03
N VAL A 25 -8.38 -12.62 4.39
CA VAL A 25 -7.54 -12.38 5.57
C VAL A 25 -8.36 -12.01 6.80
N VAL A 26 -9.38 -11.19 6.64
CA VAL A 26 -10.16 -10.68 7.77
C VAL A 26 -10.91 -11.77 8.52
N PRO A 27 -11.60 -12.74 7.87
CA PRO A 27 -12.32 -13.77 8.62
C PRO A 27 -11.44 -14.60 9.57
N PRO A 28 -10.29 -15.16 9.14
CA PRO A 28 -9.41 -15.85 10.08
C PRO A 28 -8.88 -14.95 11.19
N LEU A 29 -8.64 -13.68 10.88
CA LEU A 29 -8.10 -12.74 11.84
C LEU A 29 -9.15 -12.39 12.91
N VAL A 30 -10.42 -12.31 12.54
CA VAL A 30 -11.51 -12.07 13.49
C VAL A 30 -11.72 -13.28 14.40
N GLU A 31 -11.65 -14.50 13.86
CA GLU A 31 -11.79 -15.72 14.65
C GLU A 31 -10.63 -15.91 15.62
N ASN A 32 -9.42 -15.54 15.22
CA ASN A 32 -8.21 -15.65 16.04
C ASN A 32 -7.37 -14.42 15.85
N PRO A 33 -7.57 -13.36 16.65
CA PRO A 33 -6.92 -12.07 16.46
C PRO A 33 -5.46 -12.08 16.95
N ASP A 34 -4.65 -12.98 16.41
CA ASP A 34 -3.24 -13.09 16.68
C ASP A 34 -2.46 -12.38 15.56
N ILE A 35 -2.24 -11.10 15.74
CA ILE A 35 -1.56 -10.26 14.73
C ILE A 35 -0.11 -10.70 14.53
N LEU A 36 0.58 -11.03 15.63
CA LEU A 36 1.97 -11.49 15.55
C LEU A 36 2.07 -12.83 14.84
N GLY A 37 1.14 -13.75 15.13
CA GLY A 37 1.06 -15.02 14.43
C GLY A 37 0.73 -14.87 12.97
N ALA A 38 -0.12 -13.90 12.62
CA ALA A 38 -0.46 -13.62 11.24
C ALA A 38 0.77 -13.13 10.46
N PHE A 39 1.57 -12.26 11.05
CA PHE A 39 2.84 -11.85 10.44
C PHE A 39 3.81 -13.01 10.31
N ALA A 40 3.94 -13.81 11.36
CA ALA A 40 4.84 -14.97 11.36
C ALA A 40 4.41 -16.00 10.31
N ALA A 41 3.12 -16.14 10.03
CA ALA A 41 2.61 -17.06 9.02
C ALA A 41 3.14 -16.75 7.62
N GLY A 42 3.52 -15.49 7.36
CA GLY A 42 4.14 -15.10 6.10
C GLY A 42 5.56 -15.67 5.92
N PHE A 43 6.16 -16.24 6.96
CA PHE A 43 7.54 -16.73 6.93
C PHE A 43 7.64 -18.23 7.19
N VAL A 44 6.57 -18.99 6.90
CA VAL A 44 6.53 -20.43 7.19
C VAL A 44 7.30 -21.28 6.19
N ASN A 45 7.64 -20.75 5.02
CA ASN A 45 8.41 -21.46 4.02
C ASN A 45 9.24 -20.47 3.20
N PRO A 46 10.25 -20.94 2.42
CA PRO A 46 11.11 -20.02 1.64
C PRO A 46 10.34 -19.14 0.66
N TYR A 47 9.29 -19.66 0.04
CA TYR A 47 8.54 -18.91 -0.96
C TYR A 47 7.73 -17.78 -0.31
N SER A 48 7.00 -18.08 0.74
CA SER A 48 6.22 -17.06 1.45
C SER A 48 7.14 -16.04 2.13
N SER A 49 8.29 -16.47 2.64
CA SER A 49 9.30 -15.57 3.22
C SER A 49 9.80 -14.56 2.20
N GLY A 50 10.06 -15.01 0.97
CA GLY A 50 10.48 -14.13 -0.11
C GLY A 50 9.41 -13.08 -0.43
N TYR A 51 8.16 -13.50 -0.58
CA TYR A 51 7.06 -12.57 -0.84
C TYR A 51 6.83 -11.61 0.31
N SER A 52 6.91 -12.08 1.54
CA SER A 52 6.74 -11.22 2.72
C SER A 52 7.85 -10.19 2.83
N MET A 53 9.09 -10.59 2.59
CA MET A 53 10.22 -9.68 2.61
C MET A 53 10.10 -8.63 1.50
N ASP A 54 9.65 -9.04 0.32
CA ASP A 54 9.41 -8.13 -0.79
C ASP A 54 8.41 -7.05 -0.40
N VAL A 55 7.32 -7.44 0.28
CA VAL A 55 6.29 -6.51 0.76
C VAL A 55 6.89 -5.53 1.76
N PHE A 56 7.68 -6.00 2.72
CA PHE A 56 8.29 -5.12 3.71
C PHE A 56 9.27 -4.14 3.07
N VAL A 57 10.09 -4.60 2.12
CA VAL A 57 11.03 -3.74 1.40
C VAL A 57 10.26 -2.71 0.56
N CYS A 58 9.19 -3.11 -0.11
CA CYS A 58 8.35 -2.19 -0.88
C CYS A 58 7.73 -1.12 0.02
N TRP A 59 7.30 -1.50 1.22
CA TRP A 59 6.75 -0.53 2.17
C TRP A 59 7.83 0.46 2.62
N ALA A 60 9.04 -0.02 2.87
CA ALA A 60 10.16 0.84 3.25
C ALA A 60 10.51 1.83 2.13
N ILE A 61 10.51 1.37 0.87
CA ILE A 61 10.74 2.23 -0.28
C ILE A 61 9.64 3.28 -0.38
N LEU A 62 8.40 2.89 -0.17
CA LEU A 62 7.27 3.82 -0.18
C LEU A 62 7.42 4.86 0.92
N ALA A 63 7.84 4.45 2.12
CA ALA A 63 8.08 5.37 3.24
C ALA A 63 9.15 6.40 2.90
N ALA A 64 10.26 5.95 2.30
CA ALA A 64 11.32 6.85 1.86
C ALA A 64 10.81 7.83 0.79
N TRP A 65 10.03 7.34 -0.13
CA TRP A 65 9.44 8.17 -1.19
C TRP A 65 8.48 9.21 -0.61
N VAL A 66 7.63 8.81 0.32
CA VAL A 66 6.69 9.74 0.99
C VAL A 66 7.45 10.87 1.67
N VAL A 67 8.51 10.55 2.42
CA VAL A 67 9.32 11.54 3.11
C VAL A 67 10.03 12.46 2.11
N TYR A 68 10.62 11.88 1.07
CA TYR A 68 11.33 12.63 0.04
C TYR A 68 10.41 13.63 -0.64
N GLU A 69 9.24 13.21 -1.06
CA GLU A 69 8.31 14.08 -1.79
C GLU A 69 7.64 15.10 -0.87
N ALA A 70 7.47 14.78 0.41
CA ALA A 70 6.95 15.75 1.36
C ALA A 70 7.89 16.95 1.48
N LYS A 71 9.20 16.71 1.39
CA LYS A 71 10.21 17.77 1.49
C LYS A 71 10.47 18.45 0.14
N THR A 72 10.45 17.70 -0.96
CA THR A 72 10.84 18.20 -2.27
C THR A 72 9.66 18.80 -3.04
N TYR A 73 8.51 18.15 -3.02
CA TYR A 73 7.33 18.55 -3.79
C TYR A 73 6.16 18.98 -2.93
N SER A 74 6.35 19.05 -1.61
CA SER A 74 5.31 19.45 -0.65
C SER A 74 4.05 18.59 -0.72
N VAL A 75 4.23 17.30 -1.00
CA VAL A 75 3.11 16.35 -1.00
C VAL A 75 2.68 16.10 0.44
N ARG A 76 1.41 16.38 0.74
CA ARG A 76 0.87 16.30 2.08
C ARG A 76 0.09 15.01 2.29
N LYS A 77 0.00 14.58 3.54
CA LYS A 77 -0.80 13.42 3.96
C LYS A 77 -0.34 12.08 3.38
N GLY A 78 0.89 12.02 2.87
CA GLY A 78 1.45 10.76 2.40
C GLY A 78 1.53 9.70 3.49
N TRP A 79 1.67 10.10 4.75
CA TRP A 79 1.73 9.19 5.89
C TRP A 79 0.46 8.34 6.02
N VAL A 80 -0.69 8.86 5.57
CA VAL A 80 -1.94 8.07 5.57
C VAL A 80 -1.78 6.85 4.67
N CYS A 81 -1.09 7.02 3.54
CA CYS A 81 -0.84 5.92 2.61
C CYS A 81 0.08 4.86 3.22
N LEU A 82 0.99 5.26 4.12
CA LEU A 82 1.81 4.30 4.85
C LEU A 82 0.97 3.43 5.79
N LEU A 83 -0.04 4.01 6.42
CA LEU A 83 -0.97 3.23 7.24
C LEU A 83 -1.79 2.27 6.39
N LEU A 84 -2.24 2.70 5.22
CA LEU A 84 -2.93 1.84 4.27
C LEU A 84 -2.01 0.73 3.74
N GLY A 85 -0.70 0.99 3.72
CA GLY A 85 0.28 -0.01 3.35
C GLY A 85 0.42 -1.13 4.37
N ILE A 86 0.04 -0.87 5.62
CA ILE A 86 0.04 -1.90 6.68
C ILE A 86 -1.25 -2.70 6.61
N VAL A 87 -2.39 -2.02 6.51
CA VAL A 87 -3.71 -2.65 6.42
C VAL A 87 -4.54 -1.87 5.40
N PRO A 88 -5.01 -2.49 4.35
CA PRO A 88 -4.97 -3.90 3.99
C PRO A 88 -3.65 -4.39 3.41
N GLY A 89 -2.79 -3.51 2.88
CA GLY A 89 -1.50 -3.94 2.37
C GLY A 89 -0.80 -2.90 1.52
N VAL A 90 0.46 -3.18 1.19
CA VAL A 90 1.34 -2.26 0.45
C VAL A 90 0.74 -1.89 -0.91
N ALA A 91 0.05 -2.83 -1.58
CA ALA A 91 -0.56 -2.55 -2.86
C ALA A 91 -1.56 -1.39 -2.77
N VAL A 92 -2.39 -1.38 -1.73
CA VAL A 92 -3.38 -0.31 -1.52
C VAL A 92 -2.69 1.00 -1.14
N GLY A 93 -1.73 0.94 -0.22
CA GLY A 93 -0.98 2.13 0.20
C GLY A 93 -0.22 2.77 -0.96
N PHE A 94 0.44 1.93 -1.75
CA PHE A 94 1.21 2.39 -2.90
C PHE A 94 0.31 3.04 -3.96
N ALA A 95 -0.80 2.37 -4.30
CA ALA A 95 -1.76 2.91 -5.28
C ALA A 95 -2.38 4.21 -4.78
N ALA A 96 -2.76 4.26 -3.50
CA ALA A 96 -3.33 5.46 -2.89
C ALA A 96 -2.33 6.61 -2.93
N TYR A 97 -1.06 6.33 -2.65
CA TYR A 97 -0.03 7.37 -2.68
C TYR A 97 0.20 7.90 -4.09
N LEU A 98 0.25 7.03 -5.09
CA LEU A 98 0.40 7.46 -6.47
C LEU A 98 -0.76 8.36 -6.91
N LEU A 99 -1.98 8.03 -6.49
CA LEU A 99 -3.14 8.87 -6.77
C LEU A 99 -3.05 10.21 -6.03
N LEU A 100 -2.66 10.18 -4.76
CA LEU A 100 -2.54 11.38 -3.93
C LEU A 100 -1.49 12.34 -4.48
N ARG A 101 -0.30 11.82 -4.79
CA ARG A 101 0.80 12.66 -5.30
C ARG A 101 0.47 13.23 -6.67
N ALA A 102 -0.13 12.44 -7.54
CA ALA A 102 -0.50 12.91 -8.89
C ALA A 102 -1.44 14.10 -8.82
N LYS A 103 -2.42 14.03 -7.92
CA LYS A 103 -3.37 15.13 -7.72
C LYS A 103 -2.68 16.37 -7.18
N GLN A 104 -1.83 16.22 -6.15
CA GLN A 104 -1.19 17.36 -5.50
C GLN A 104 -0.13 18.00 -6.39
N ILE A 105 0.67 17.20 -7.09
CA ILE A 105 1.71 17.74 -7.99
C ILE A 105 1.07 18.49 -9.14
N LYS A 106 -0.03 18.00 -9.70
CA LYS A 106 -0.77 18.68 -10.76
C LYS A 106 -1.29 20.03 -10.30
N VAL A 107 -1.86 20.09 -9.09
CA VAL A 107 -2.36 21.33 -8.50
C VAL A 107 -1.21 22.30 -8.24
N ASN A 108 -0.10 21.81 -7.65
CA ASN A 108 1.04 22.64 -7.31
C ASN A 108 1.79 23.16 -8.56
N ALA A 109 1.73 22.40 -9.66
CA ALA A 109 2.37 22.80 -10.92
C ALA A 109 1.59 23.88 -11.67
N SER A 110 0.31 24.02 -11.38
CA SER A 110 -0.54 25.03 -12.02
C SER A 110 -0.66 26.28 -11.15
#